data_b0c2b67c9b37447c4cf850aa464a5868
#
_entry.id   b0c2b67c9b37447c4cf850aa464a5868
#
_cell.length_a   1.000
_cell.length_b   1.000
_cell.length_c   1.000
_cell.angle_alpha   90.00
_cell.angle_beta   90.00
_cell.angle_gamma   90.00
#
_symmetry.space_group_name_H-M   'P 1'
#
loop_
_entity.id
_entity.type
_entity.pdbx_description
1 polymer ?
#
loop_
_entity_poly.entity_id
_entity_poly.type
_entity_poly.pdbx_seq_one_letter_code
_entity_poly.pdbx_strand_id
1 'polypeptide(L)'
;GSAYGGQSDCYIIHPDGDVMLSEEPKSQIEDWMDNLFDYLQKNTQVDAGALTRARQDVAEGRSGSLSYWLEGKSYYLVYQPVGFQDLSIVGIVGRDVVDSGMRKIQNATILLLTGLFLCAGIVLVHGVRTDARLRVEEKERALRQEEETRQQMEDLANTDGLTGLYNERYFDALLKENELYKTPFVLFYLDLDRFKPVNDRYGHDVGDQLLKEVASRLRSCVRESDAVFRIGGDEFALIVNGAVTEGFCKSRVEKIKAAIREPYRLKDAEVQVGTSCGCAVYPCDSDDVRAIRILADHRMYEDKQRTGRSRG
;
A
#
# COMPACT_ATOMS: atom_id res chain seq x y z
N GLY A 1 33.60 -14.37 -54.67
CA GLY A 1 32.40 -14.95 -54.01
C GLY A 1 31.16 -14.19 -54.47
N SER A 2 30.19 -14.91 -55.03
CA SER A 2 28.94 -14.34 -55.55
C SER A 2 28.20 -13.53 -54.48
N ALA A 3 28.00 -12.26 -54.71
CA ALA A 3 27.08 -11.46 -53.95
C ALA A 3 25.67 -12.10 -54.03
N TYR A 4 24.92 -12.14 -52.90
CA TYR A 4 23.58 -12.73 -52.86
C TYR A 4 23.47 -14.26 -53.06
N GLY A 5 24.52 -15.05 -52.72
CA GLY A 5 24.41 -16.51 -52.67
C GLY A 5 24.21 -17.18 -54.05
N GLY A 6 24.68 -16.59 -55.11
CA GLY A 6 24.59 -17.12 -56.44
C GLY A 6 23.25 -16.80 -57.19
N GLN A 7 22.53 -15.82 -56.73
CA GLN A 7 21.28 -15.35 -57.37
C GLN A 7 21.48 -14.01 -58.12
N SER A 8 22.71 -13.69 -58.44
CA SER A 8 23.05 -12.47 -59.24
C SER A 8 24.05 -12.89 -60.33
N ASP A 9 23.84 -12.35 -61.53
CA ASP A 9 24.78 -12.51 -62.62
C ASP A 9 25.69 -11.29 -62.69
N CYS A 10 26.97 -11.52 -63.00
CA CYS A 10 27.96 -10.45 -63.09
C CYS A 10 28.65 -10.50 -64.43
N TYR A 11 28.74 -9.36 -65.08
CA TYR A 11 29.35 -9.21 -66.37
C TYR A 11 30.40 -8.09 -66.34
N ILE A 12 31.45 -8.24 -67.16
CA ILE A 12 32.38 -7.17 -67.45
C ILE A 12 32.13 -6.77 -68.89
N ILE A 13 31.85 -5.49 -69.08
CA ILE A 13 31.51 -4.94 -70.40
C ILE A 13 32.47 -3.81 -70.81
N HIS A 14 32.64 -3.66 -72.09
CA HIS A 14 33.34 -2.56 -72.76
C HIS A 14 32.47 -1.29 -72.84
N PRO A 15 32.99 -0.07 -73.04
CA PRO A 15 32.22 1.16 -73.13
C PRO A 15 31.09 1.16 -74.20
N ASP A 16 31.23 0.38 -75.25
CA ASP A 16 30.22 0.16 -76.31
C ASP A 16 29.11 -0.82 -75.91
N GLY A 17 29.26 -1.51 -74.80
CA GLY A 17 28.31 -2.50 -74.27
C GLY A 17 28.65 -3.96 -74.56
N ASP A 18 29.79 -4.23 -75.27
CA ASP A 18 30.20 -5.57 -75.58
C ASP A 18 30.65 -6.34 -74.35
N VAL A 19 30.19 -7.59 -74.17
CA VAL A 19 30.46 -8.43 -73.00
C VAL A 19 31.81 -9.10 -73.15
N MET A 20 32.72 -8.76 -72.24
CA MET A 20 34.08 -9.30 -72.22
C MET A 20 34.23 -10.59 -71.40
N LEU A 21 33.52 -10.64 -70.28
CA LEU A 21 33.56 -11.77 -69.32
C LEU A 21 32.21 -11.89 -68.64
N SER A 22 31.73 -13.14 -68.49
CA SER A 22 30.58 -13.48 -67.68
C SER A 22 30.96 -14.50 -66.61
N GLU A 23 30.51 -14.38 -65.39
CA GLU A 23 30.46 -15.48 -64.40
C GLU A 23 29.42 -16.47 -64.95
N GLU A 24 29.65 -17.82 -64.83
CA GLU A 24 28.70 -18.83 -65.34
C GLU A 24 27.27 -18.48 -65.07
N PRO A 25 26.42 -18.37 -66.10
CA PRO A 25 25.04 -17.92 -65.92
C PRO A 25 24.24 -18.97 -65.15
N LYS A 26 23.84 -18.63 -63.92
CA LYS A 26 22.90 -19.45 -63.17
C LYS A 26 21.44 -19.09 -63.46
N SER A 27 21.19 -18.12 -64.28
CA SER A 27 19.89 -17.71 -64.80
C SER A 27 19.81 -17.93 -66.30
N GLN A 28 18.60 -18.13 -66.82
CA GLN A 28 18.28 -18.46 -68.25
C GLN A 28 18.66 -17.37 -69.25
N ILE A 29 19.74 -16.62 -69.07
CA ILE A 29 20.28 -15.71 -70.07
C ILE A 29 21.27 -16.56 -70.85
N GLU A 30 20.80 -17.08 -71.99
CA GLU A 30 21.57 -17.99 -72.83
C GLU A 30 22.82 -17.36 -73.45
N ASP A 31 23.75 -18.21 -73.86
CA ASP A 31 25.14 -18.09 -74.30
C ASP A 31 25.45 -17.10 -75.46
N TRP A 32 24.56 -16.13 -75.82
CA TRP A 32 24.71 -15.32 -77.06
C TRP A 32 24.48 -13.82 -76.85
N MET A 33 24.93 -13.32 -75.73
CA MET A 33 24.85 -11.87 -75.53
C MET A 33 26.19 -11.22 -75.93
N ASP A 34 26.32 -10.89 -77.18
CA ASP A 34 27.48 -10.15 -77.67
C ASP A 34 27.51 -8.72 -77.13
N ASN A 35 26.38 -8.04 -77.09
CA ASN A 35 26.22 -6.69 -76.50
C ASN A 35 25.05 -6.60 -75.55
N LEU A 36 25.33 -6.16 -74.30
CA LEU A 36 24.35 -6.08 -73.21
C LEU A 36 23.18 -5.14 -73.53
N PHE A 37 23.44 -3.97 -74.07
CA PHE A 37 22.39 -2.98 -74.32
C PHE A 37 21.47 -3.39 -75.47
N ASP A 38 22.01 -4.02 -76.47
CA ASP A 38 21.24 -4.54 -77.63
C ASP A 38 20.37 -5.72 -77.21
N TYR A 39 20.89 -6.59 -76.32
CA TYR A 39 20.13 -7.65 -75.71
C TYR A 39 18.94 -7.12 -74.85
N LEU A 40 19.18 -6.12 -73.95
CA LEU A 40 18.15 -5.53 -73.15
C LEU A 40 17.06 -4.87 -74.02
N GLN A 41 17.43 -4.17 -75.09
CA GLN A 41 16.50 -3.54 -75.97
C GLN A 41 15.62 -4.52 -76.80
N LYS A 42 16.18 -5.68 -77.16
CA LYS A 42 15.48 -6.68 -78.00
C LYS A 42 14.62 -7.63 -77.19
N ASN A 43 15.09 -8.06 -76.02
CA ASN A 43 14.55 -9.20 -75.28
C ASN A 43 13.83 -8.82 -73.97
N THR A 44 13.92 -7.55 -73.56
CA THR A 44 13.32 -7.10 -72.30
C THR A 44 12.39 -5.90 -72.42
N GLN A 45 11.55 -5.72 -71.42
CA GLN A 45 10.77 -4.45 -71.27
C GLN A 45 11.57 -3.49 -70.42
N VAL A 46 12.34 -2.61 -71.03
CA VAL A 46 13.15 -1.57 -70.39
C VAL A 46 12.69 -0.20 -70.83
N ASP A 47 12.71 0.79 -69.92
CA ASP A 47 12.47 2.17 -70.31
C ASP A 47 13.56 2.65 -71.26
N ALA A 48 13.15 3.10 -72.48
CA ALA A 48 14.09 3.53 -73.52
C ALA A 48 14.99 4.70 -73.09
N GLY A 49 14.45 5.60 -72.23
CA GLY A 49 15.22 6.71 -71.68
C GLY A 49 16.26 6.25 -70.64
N ALA A 50 15.88 5.28 -69.82
CA ALA A 50 16.80 4.69 -68.85
C ALA A 50 17.93 3.87 -69.52
N LEU A 51 17.61 3.14 -70.60
CA LEU A 51 18.57 2.39 -71.37
C LEU A 51 19.57 3.31 -72.10
N THR A 52 19.09 4.40 -72.70
CA THR A 52 19.94 5.39 -73.36
C THR A 52 20.88 6.06 -72.36
N ARG A 53 20.39 6.44 -71.21
CA ARG A 53 21.24 6.97 -70.12
C ARG A 53 22.30 5.96 -69.66
N ALA A 54 21.93 4.71 -69.45
CA ALA A 54 22.86 3.69 -69.02
C ALA A 54 23.96 3.46 -70.05
N ARG A 55 23.62 3.45 -71.35
CA ARG A 55 24.61 3.34 -72.45
C ARG A 55 25.59 4.54 -72.44
N GLN A 56 25.08 5.74 -72.27
CA GLN A 56 25.89 6.96 -72.18
C GLN A 56 26.77 6.94 -70.89
N ASP A 57 26.22 6.59 -69.73
CA ASP A 57 26.96 6.52 -68.47
C ASP A 57 28.11 5.52 -68.53
N VAL A 58 27.90 4.32 -69.12
CA VAL A 58 28.94 3.32 -69.28
C VAL A 58 30.02 3.83 -70.24
N ALA A 59 29.65 4.44 -71.38
CA ALA A 59 30.56 5.04 -72.33
C ALA A 59 31.44 6.16 -71.71
N GLU A 60 30.89 6.92 -70.79
CA GLU A 60 31.56 8.03 -70.09
C GLU A 60 32.22 7.57 -68.74
N GLY A 61 32.24 6.29 -68.43
CA GLY A 61 32.83 5.78 -67.22
C GLY A 61 32.08 6.19 -65.93
N ARG A 62 30.75 6.38 -65.96
CA ARG A 62 29.90 6.72 -64.82
C ARG A 62 29.18 5.46 -64.31
N SER A 63 28.94 5.43 -63.03
CA SER A 63 28.12 4.41 -62.36
C SER A 63 26.63 4.77 -62.40
N GLY A 64 25.78 3.73 -62.43
CA GLY A 64 24.33 3.92 -62.36
C GLY A 64 23.59 2.60 -62.24
N SER A 65 22.26 2.73 -62.41
CA SER A 65 21.40 1.55 -62.35
C SER A 65 20.15 1.78 -63.22
N LEU A 66 19.60 0.67 -63.69
CA LEU A 66 18.30 0.62 -64.36
C LEU A 66 17.50 -0.59 -63.92
N SER A 67 16.21 -0.61 -64.14
CA SER A 67 15.34 -1.77 -63.93
C SER A 67 14.69 -2.18 -65.24
N TYR A 68 14.51 -3.47 -65.45
CA TYR A 68 13.89 -4.04 -66.63
C TYR A 68 13.04 -5.27 -66.28
N TRP A 69 12.17 -5.67 -67.18
CA TRP A 69 11.34 -6.85 -67.09
C TRP A 69 11.74 -7.86 -68.14
N LEU A 70 11.95 -9.09 -67.71
CA LEU A 70 12.25 -10.21 -68.57
C LEU A 70 11.35 -11.39 -68.15
N GLU A 71 10.62 -11.99 -69.06
CA GLU A 71 9.73 -13.14 -68.81
C GLU A 71 8.80 -12.99 -67.58
N GLY A 72 8.24 -11.81 -67.37
CA GLY A 72 7.32 -11.54 -66.26
C GLY A 72 8.02 -11.31 -64.90
N LYS A 73 9.34 -11.27 -64.85
CA LYS A 73 10.13 -10.93 -63.65
C LYS A 73 10.83 -9.59 -63.80
N SER A 74 10.97 -8.86 -62.72
CA SER A 74 11.67 -7.58 -62.68
C SER A 74 13.08 -7.77 -62.15
N TYR A 75 14.03 -7.12 -62.79
CA TYR A 75 15.46 -7.18 -62.47
C TYR A 75 16.00 -5.77 -62.26
N TYR A 76 16.98 -5.65 -61.37
CA TYR A 76 17.84 -4.47 -61.21
C TYR A 76 19.17 -4.77 -61.91
N LEU A 77 19.62 -3.83 -62.71
CA LEU A 77 20.94 -3.82 -63.31
C LEU A 77 21.70 -2.63 -62.73
N VAL A 78 22.87 -2.90 -62.17
CA VAL A 78 23.79 -1.88 -61.65
C VAL A 78 25.07 -1.94 -62.42
N TYR A 79 25.57 -0.83 -62.85
CA TYR A 79 26.84 -0.74 -63.56
C TYR A 79 27.82 0.21 -62.90
N GLN A 80 29.11 -0.17 -62.86
CA GLN A 80 30.14 0.62 -62.21
C GLN A 80 31.48 0.46 -62.98
N PRO A 81 32.21 1.55 -63.26
CA PRO A 81 33.51 1.50 -63.93
C PRO A 81 34.54 0.83 -62.99
N VAL A 82 35.40 0.01 -63.55
CA VAL A 82 36.46 -0.73 -62.83
C VAL A 82 37.75 0.09 -62.69
N GLY A 83 37.90 1.19 -63.43
CA GLY A 83 39.08 2.05 -63.39
C GLY A 83 40.28 1.48 -64.15
N PHE A 84 40.07 0.41 -64.95
CA PHE A 84 41.07 -0.20 -65.80
C PHE A 84 40.51 -0.42 -67.18
N GLN A 85 41.21 0.04 -68.23
CA GLN A 85 40.87 -0.10 -69.67
C GLN A 85 39.43 0.32 -70.03
N ASP A 86 38.88 1.34 -69.39
CA ASP A 86 37.52 1.85 -69.57
C ASP A 86 36.41 0.77 -69.40
N LEU A 87 36.69 -0.35 -68.74
CA LEU A 87 35.74 -1.43 -68.51
C LEU A 87 34.78 -1.11 -67.37
N SER A 88 33.56 -1.66 -67.47
CA SER A 88 32.54 -1.55 -66.44
C SER A 88 32.08 -2.92 -65.97
N ILE A 89 31.91 -3.10 -64.64
CA ILE A 89 31.23 -4.24 -64.07
C ILE A 89 29.73 -3.97 -64.06
N VAL A 90 28.98 -4.97 -64.50
CA VAL A 90 27.51 -4.98 -64.46
C VAL A 90 27.05 -6.12 -63.58
N GLY A 91 26.25 -5.80 -62.59
CA GLY A 91 25.56 -6.77 -61.75
C GLY A 91 24.09 -6.79 -62.04
N ILE A 92 23.51 -7.98 -62.26
CA ILE A 92 22.07 -8.18 -62.44
C ILE A 92 21.52 -8.99 -61.27
N VAL A 93 20.46 -8.47 -60.65
CA VAL A 93 19.82 -9.13 -59.48
C VAL A 93 18.32 -9.08 -59.61
N GLY A 94 17.64 -10.18 -59.34
CA GLY A 94 16.18 -10.22 -59.31
C GLY A 94 15.61 -9.32 -58.23
N ARG A 95 14.59 -8.55 -58.58
CA ARG A 95 13.91 -7.65 -57.61
C ARG A 95 13.31 -8.40 -56.41
N ASP A 96 12.81 -9.62 -56.65
CA ASP A 96 12.26 -10.52 -55.59
C ASP A 96 13.31 -10.87 -54.54
N VAL A 97 14.60 -11.05 -54.95
CA VAL A 97 15.70 -11.31 -54.02
C VAL A 97 15.98 -10.11 -53.13
N VAL A 98 16.03 -8.91 -53.69
CA VAL A 98 16.23 -7.64 -52.97
C VAL A 98 15.06 -7.40 -52.02
N ASP A 99 13.81 -7.47 -52.55
CA ASP A 99 12.58 -7.21 -51.77
C ASP A 99 12.35 -8.23 -50.64
N SER A 100 12.75 -9.50 -50.84
CA SER A 100 12.65 -10.52 -49.82
C SER A 100 13.62 -10.28 -48.65
N GLY A 101 14.84 -9.83 -48.95
CA GLY A 101 15.81 -9.43 -47.94
C GLY A 101 15.34 -8.21 -47.12
N MET A 102 14.83 -7.21 -47.84
CA MET A 102 14.29 -5.99 -47.20
C MET A 102 13.10 -6.28 -46.29
N ARG A 103 12.13 -7.12 -46.71
CA ARG A 103 10.97 -7.54 -45.91
C ARG A 103 11.37 -8.29 -44.66
N LYS A 104 12.37 -9.17 -44.72
CA LYS A 104 12.88 -9.88 -43.54
C LYS A 104 13.44 -8.91 -42.50
N ILE A 105 14.22 -7.93 -42.91
CA ILE A 105 14.79 -6.89 -42.04
C ILE A 105 13.67 -6.05 -41.41
N GLN A 106 12.71 -5.57 -42.24
CA GLN A 106 11.57 -4.79 -41.76
C GLN A 106 10.75 -5.54 -40.70
N ASN A 107 10.39 -6.81 -40.99
CA ASN A 107 9.63 -7.63 -40.06
C ASN A 107 10.40 -7.87 -38.74
N ALA A 108 11.70 -8.13 -38.80
CA ALA A 108 12.53 -8.29 -37.60
C ALA A 108 12.57 -6.99 -36.77
N THR A 109 12.70 -5.83 -37.43
CA THR A 109 12.71 -4.53 -36.77
C THR A 109 11.36 -4.22 -36.09
N ILE A 110 10.23 -4.48 -36.78
CA ILE A 110 8.89 -4.29 -36.23
C ILE A 110 8.70 -5.20 -35.00
N LEU A 111 9.09 -6.45 -35.08
CA LEU A 111 8.96 -7.42 -33.97
C LEU A 111 9.79 -7.01 -32.76
N LEU A 112 11.00 -6.50 -32.99
CA LEU A 112 11.88 -6.00 -31.94
C LEU A 112 11.28 -4.74 -31.26
N LEU A 113 10.79 -3.79 -32.04
CA LEU A 113 10.17 -2.58 -31.51
C LEU A 113 8.90 -2.87 -30.72
N THR A 114 8.04 -3.77 -31.23
CA THR A 114 6.83 -4.17 -30.51
C THR A 114 7.15 -4.88 -29.18
N GLY A 115 8.17 -5.76 -29.17
CA GLY A 115 8.66 -6.38 -27.94
C GLY A 115 9.16 -5.36 -26.91
N LEU A 116 9.91 -4.37 -27.37
CA LEU A 116 10.43 -3.30 -26.51
C LEU A 116 9.30 -2.47 -25.89
N PHE A 117 8.28 -2.11 -26.68
CA PHE A 117 7.12 -1.36 -26.21
C PHE A 117 6.30 -2.17 -25.17
N LEU A 118 6.12 -3.46 -25.40
CA LEU A 118 5.44 -4.34 -24.44
C LEU A 118 6.20 -4.42 -23.12
N CYS A 119 7.52 -4.64 -23.16
CA CYS A 119 8.35 -4.66 -21.97
C CYS A 119 8.28 -3.34 -21.20
N ALA A 120 8.40 -2.21 -21.89
CA ALA A 120 8.30 -0.90 -21.26
C ALA A 120 6.93 -0.68 -20.61
N GLY A 121 5.85 -1.10 -21.27
CA GLY A 121 4.50 -1.06 -20.72
C GLY A 121 4.33 -1.89 -19.45
N ILE A 122 4.87 -3.11 -19.44
CA ILE A 122 4.83 -4.00 -18.26
C ILE A 122 5.58 -3.35 -17.09
N VAL A 123 6.79 -2.82 -17.32
CA VAL A 123 7.59 -2.16 -16.28
C VAL A 123 6.87 -0.94 -15.73
N LEU A 124 6.26 -0.12 -16.60
CA LEU A 124 5.50 1.05 -16.17
C LEU A 124 4.30 0.67 -15.31
N VAL A 125 3.50 -0.30 -15.75
CA VAL A 125 2.32 -0.78 -14.99
C VAL A 125 2.75 -1.37 -13.66
N HIS A 126 3.85 -2.14 -13.64
CA HIS A 126 4.36 -2.72 -12.40
C HIS A 126 4.84 -1.62 -11.44
N GLY A 127 5.58 -0.63 -11.93
CA GLY A 127 6.04 0.51 -11.13
C GLY A 127 4.90 1.32 -10.53
N VAL A 128 3.87 1.65 -11.32
CA VAL A 128 2.69 2.38 -10.83
C VAL A 128 1.92 1.57 -9.76
N ARG A 129 1.79 0.24 -9.97
CA ARG A 129 1.09 -0.62 -9.01
C ARG A 129 1.86 -0.76 -7.69
N THR A 130 3.19 -0.89 -7.73
CA THR A 130 4.01 -0.97 -6.52
C THR A 130 4.00 0.35 -5.75
N ASP A 131 4.14 1.48 -6.43
CA ASP A 131 4.08 2.80 -5.79
C ASP A 131 2.70 3.06 -5.15
N ALA A 132 1.62 2.70 -5.83
CA ALA A 132 0.27 2.82 -5.28
C ALA A 132 0.07 1.94 -4.02
N ARG A 133 0.59 0.70 -4.02
CA ARG A 133 0.52 -0.19 -2.84
C ARG A 133 1.31 0.37 -1.66
N LEU A 134 2.52 0.84 -1.89
CA LEU A 134 3.35 1.44 -0.84
C LEU A 134 2.66 2.66 -0.19
N ARG A 135 2.06 3.54 -0.99
CA ARG A 135 1.31 4.70 -0.47
C ARG A 135 0.08 4.31 0.34
N VAL A 136 -0.61 3.24 -0.03
CA VAL A 136 -1.75 2.73 0.76
C VAL A 136 -1.27 2.18 2.09
N GLU A 137 -0.21 1.34 2.09
CA GLU A 137 0.37 0.78 3.31
C GLU A 137 0.90 1.87 4.26
N GLU A 138 1.55 2.91 3.73
CA GLU A 138 2.01 4.05 4.53
C GLU A 138 0.86 4.81 5.18
N LYS A 139 -0.22 5.05 4.43
CA LYS A 139 -1.42 5.70 4.99
C LYS A 139 -2.10 4.86 6.06
N GLU A 140 -2.21 3.55 5.85
CA GLU A 140 -2.78 2.64 6.85
C GLU A 140 -1.95 2.60 8.13
N ARG A 141 -0.61 2.58 8.01
CA ARG A 141 0.30 2.64 9.17
C ARG A 141 0.17 3.96 9.93
N ALA A 142 0.14 5.08 9.21
CA ALA A 142 -0.03 6.39 9.82
C ALA A 142 -1.38 6.50 10.56
N LEU A 143 -2.46 5.99 9.95
CA LEU A 143 -3.79 6.00 10.56
C LEU A 143 -3.86 5.14 11.83
N ARG A 144 -3.26 3.94 11.81
CA ARG A 144 -3.18 3.08 12.99
C ARG A 144 -2.37 3.73 14.11
N GLN A 145 -1.25 4.35 13.79
CA GLN A 145 -0.41 5.04 14.76
C GLN A 145 -1.13 6.25 15.38
N GLU A 146 -1.89 7.00 14.59
CA GLU A 146 -2.72 8.09 15.08
C GLU A 146 -3.82 7.59 16.02
N GLU A 147 -4.47 6.48 15.67
CA GLU A 147 -5.53 5.86 16.46
C GLU A 147 -5.01 5.29 17.78
N GLU A 148 -3.86 4.59 17.75
CA GLU A 148 -3.17 4.11 18.96
C GLU A 148 -2.75 5.28 19.87
N THR A 149 -2.20 6.35 19.31
CA THR A 149 -1.80 7.53 20.07
C THR A 149 -3.00 8.23 20.67
N ARG A 150 -4.11 8.35 19.93
CA ARG A 150 -5.37 8.92 20.43
C ARG A 150 -5.92 8.08 21.58
N GLN A 151 -5.93 6.76 21.44
CA GLN A 151 -6.41 5.86 22.47
C GLN A 151 -5.56 5.95 23.74
N GLN A 152 -4.23 5.97 23.60
CA GLN A 152 -3.33 6.18 24.73
C GLN A 152 -3.55 7.52 25.43
N MET A 153 -3.78 8.60 24.68
CA MET A 153 -4.10 9.91 25.24
C MET A 153 -5.45 9.93 25.97
N GLU A 154 -6.45 9.25 25.42
CA GLU A 154 -7.76 9.11 26.06
C GLU A 154 -7.67 8.29 27.36
N ASP A 155 -6.93 7.17 27.34
CA ASP A 155 -6.71 6.35 28.52
C ASP A 155 -5.97 7.13 29.61
N LEU A 156 -4.88 7.83 29.27
CA LEU A 156 -4.14 8.68 30.20
C LEU A 156 -5.00 9.84 30.76
N ALA A 157 -5.87 10.40 29.92
CA ALA A 157 -6.75 11.48 30.34
C ALA A 157 -7.91 11.02 31.21
N ASN A 158 -8.32 9.75 31.13
CA ASN A 158 -9.50 9.21 31.80
C ASN A 158 -9.19 8.28 32.98
N THR A 159 -7.92 7.95 33.23
CA THR A 159 -7.50 7.07 34.31
C THR A 159 -6.77 7.81 35.42
N ASP A 160 -6.83 7.30 36.64
CA ASP A 160 -6.02 7.73 37.78
C ASP A 160 -4.64 7.06 37.70
N GLY A 161 -3.58 7.88 37.69
CA GLY A 161 -2.21 7.41 37.47
C GLY A 161 -1.67 6.52 38.60
N LEU A 162 -2.25 6.53 39.81
CA LEU A 162 -1.83 5.68 40.91
C LEU A 162 -2.49 4.30 40.86
N THR A 163 -3.81 4.25 40.70
CA THR A 163 -4.63 3.05 40.84
C THR A 163 -4.99 2.38 39.53
N GLY A 164 -4.87 3.11 38.40
CA GLY A 164 -5.31 2.70 37.07
C GLY A 164 -6.82 2.51 36.94
N LEU A 165 -7.61 2.98 37.92
CA LEU A 165 -9.06 3.13 37.80
C LEU A 165 -9.40 4.35 36.95
N TYR A 166 -10.66 4.48 36.56
CA TYR A 166 -11.12 5.72 35.95
C TYR A 166 -11.02 6.88 36.94
N ASN A 167 -10.70 8.08 36.45
CA ASN A 167 -10.57 9.28 37.25
C ASN A 167 -11.90 10.05 37.36
N GLU A 168 -11.92 11.13 38.17
CA GLU A 168 -13.09 12.00 38.35
C GLU A 168 -13.59 12.59 37.03
N ARG A 169 -12.69 12.97 36.11
CA ARG A 169 -13.07 13.51 34.81
C ARG A 169 -13.94 12.55 34.00
N TYR A 170 -13.55 11.28 33.95
CA TYR A 170 -14.32 10.25 33.24
C TYR A 170 -15.62 9.92 33.97
N PHE A 171 -15.61 9.94 35.31
CA PHE A 171 -16.82 9.81 36.12
C PHE A 171 -17.88 10.86 35.76
N ASP A 172 -17.50 12.14 35.69
CA ASP A 172 -18.41 13.21 35.31
C ASP A 172 -18.90 13.10 33.86
N ALA A 173 -18.05 12.63 32.96
CA ALA A 173 -18.42 12.40 31.57
C ALA A 173 -19.44 11.28 31.42
N LEU A 174 -19.23 10.15 32.11
CA LEU A 174 -20.13 8.99 32.06
C LEU A 174 -21.48 9.28 32.72
N LEU A 175 -21.50 10.06 33.79
CA LEU A 175 -22.77 10.54 34.41
C LEU A 175 -23.58 11.35 33.44
N LYS A 176 -22.99 12.30 32.73
CA LYS A 176 -23.66 13.11 31.69
C LYS A 176 -24.14 12.26 30.51
N GLU A 177 -23.38 11.29 30.11
CA GLU A 177 -23.77 10.36 29.04
C GLU A 177 -25.00 9.55 29.44
N ASN A 178 -25.00 8.97 30.65
CA ASN A 178 -26.14 8.24 31.18
C ASN A 178 -27.39 9.10 31.32
N GLU A 179 -27.25 10.38 31.69
CA GLU A 179 -28.35 11.34 31.71
C GLU A 179 -28.91 11.60 30.31
N LEU A 180 -28.03 11.80 29.33
CA LEU A 180 -28.42 12.09 27.96
C LEU A 180 -29.20 10.92 27.33
N TYR A 181 -28.71 9.69 27.51
CA TYR A 181 -29.34 8.49 26.96
C TYR A 181 -30.38 7.86 27.85
N LYS A 182 -30.65 8.46 29.03
CA LYS A 182 -31.61 7.96 30.03
C LYS A 182 -31.29 6.51 30.44
N THR A 183 -30.00 6.15 30.49
CA THR A 183 -29.54 4.83 30.86
C THR A 183 -29.67 4.60 32.36
N PRO A 184 -30.44 3.60 32.84
CA PRO A 184 -30.56 3.32 34.27
C PRO A 184 -29.23 2.81 34.84
N PHE A 185 -28.84 3.32 36.01
CA PHE A 185 -27.66 2.90 36.75
C PHE A 185 -27.80 3.02 38.26
N VAL A 186 -26.91 2.36 38.99
CA VAL A 186 -26.69 2.57 40.42
C VAL A 186 -25.33 3.20 40.61
N LEU A 187 -25.31 4.31 41.33
CA LEU A 187 -24.09 4.94 41.81
C LEU A 187 -23.82 4.50 43.26
N PHE A 188 -22.63 3.92 43.48
CA PHE A 188 -22.06 3.73 44.80
C PHE A 188 -20.96 4.75 45.04
N TYR A 189 -20.97 5.44 46.14
CA TYR A 189 -19.94 6.40 46.56
C TYR A 189 -19.27 5.86 47.83
N LEU A 190 -17.94 5.86 47.88
CA LEU A 190 -17.16 5.19 48.94
C LEU A 190 -16.05 6.09 49.46
N ASP A 191 -15.80 6.00 50.78
CA ASP A 191 -14.66 6.64 51.44
C ASP A 191 -13.98 5.61 52.34
N LEU A 192 -12.65 5.54 52.34
CA LEU A 192 -11.91 4.60 53.17
C LEU A 192 -11.84 5.09 54.63
N ASP A 193 -12.38 4.31 55.52
CA ASP A 193 -12.36 4.64 56.94
C ASP A 193 -10.93 4.58 57.49
N ARG A 194 -10.48 5.68 58.12
CA ARG A 194 -9.16 5.77 58.80
C ARG A 194 -7.97 5.60 57.86
N PHE A 195 -8.06 6.02 56.61
CA PHE A 195 -6.94 5.99 55.68
C PHE A 195 -5.78 6.91 56.09
N LYS A 196 -6.08 8.13 56.61
CA LYS A 196 -5.06 9.08 57.08
C LYS A 196 -4.16 8.45 58.19
N PRO A 197 -4.66 7.79 59.26
CA PRO A 197 -3.83 7.08 60.20
C PRO A 197 -2.89 6.02 59.62
N VAL A 198 -3.25 5.40 58.48
CA VAL A 198 -2.36 4.46 57.78
C VAL A 198 -1.16 5.20 57.22
N ASN A 199 -1.39 6.35 56.52
CA ASN A 199 -0.31 7.19 56.03
C ASN A 199 0.58 7.73 57.14
N ASP A 200 -0.04 8.23 58.22
CA ASP A 200 0.68 8.81 59.37
C ASP A 200 1.56 7.76 60.08
N ARG A 201 1.14 6.49 60.10
CA ARG A 201 1.86 5.39 60.79
C ARG A 201 2.88 4.69 59.93
N TYR A 202 2.57 4.44 58.65
CA TYR A 202 3.36 3.57 57.76
C TYR A 202 3.98 4.31 56.55
N GLY A 203 3.70 5.59 56.43
CA GLY A 203 4.16 6.42 55.32
C GLY A 203 3.28 6.36 54.08
N HIS A 204 3.47 7.34 53.20
CA HIS A 204 2.67 7.48 51.97
C HIS A 204 2.84 6.32 51.00
N ASP A 205 4.03 5.72 50.93
CA ASP A 205 4.28 4.56 50.05
C ASP A 205 3.40 3.36 50.38
N VAL A 206 3.15 3.11 51.68
CA VAL A 206 2.21 2.05 52.13
C VAL A 206 0.76 2.46 51.86
N GLY A 207 0.43 3.74 52.04
CA GLY A 207 -0.88 4.25 51.67
C GLY A 207 -1.18 4.10 50.19
N ASP A 208 -0.22 4.42 49.32
CA ASP A 208 -0.33 4.27 47.86
C ASP A 208 -0.53 2.79 47.48
N GLN A 209 0.21 1.88 48.12
CA GLN A 209 0.00 0.43 47.90
C GLN A 209 -1.39 -0.03 48.37
N LEU A 210 -1.86 0.48 49.52
CA LEU A 210 -3.22 0.21 49.99
C LEU A 210 -4.27 0.67 48.99
N LEU A 211 -4.14 1.89 48.41
CA LEU A 211 -5.06 2.40 47.40
C LEU A 211 -5.07 1.51 46.15
N LYS A 212 -3.91 1.00 45.70
CA LYS A 212 -3.80 0.06 44.56
C LYS A 212 -4.53 -1.26 44.87
N GLU A 213 -4.35 -1.81 46.05
CA GLU A 213 -5.01 -3.05 46.45
C GLU A 213 -6.51 -2.89 46.63
N VAL A 214 -6.97 -1.75 47.19
CA VAL A 214 -8.39 -1.38 47.26
C VAL A 214 -8.98 -1.30 45.84
N ALA A 215 -8.30 -0.65 44.91
CA ALA A 215 -8.72 -0.56 43.53
C ALA A 215 -8.89 -1.93 42.89
N SER A 216 -7.93 -2.82 43.11
CA SER A 216 -7.98 -4.21 42.61
C SER A 216 -9.18 -4.98 43.17
N ARG A 217 -9.45 -4.83 44.47
CA ARG A 217 -10.63 -5.47 45.11
C ARG A 217 -11.95 -4.90 44.61
N LEU A 218 -12.06 -3.58 44.43
CA LEU A 218 -13.25 -2.96 43.87
C LEU A 218 -13.53 -3.44 42.46
N ARG A 219 -12.48 -3.56 41.60
CA ARG A 219 -12.62 -4.16 40.26
C ARG A 219 -13.15 -5.60 40.31
N SER A 220 -12.71 -6.41 41.27
CA SER A 220 -13.21 -7.78 41.43
C SER A 220 -14.66 -7.87 41.93
N CYS A 221 -15.21 -6.79 42.48
CA CYS A 221 -16.59 -6.71 42.92
C CYS A 221 -17.59 -6.38 41.82
N VAL A 222 -17.15 -5.98 40.62
CA VAL A 222 -17.98 -5.51 39.54
C VAL A 222 -17.77 -6.34 38.27
N ARG A 223 -18.66 -6.20 37.27
CA ARG A 223 -18.54 -6.83 35.97
C ARG A 223 -17.72 -5.93 35.06
N GLU A 224 -17.28 -6.45 33.94
CA GLU A 224 -16.57 -5.70 32.90
C GLU A 224 -17.39 -4.52 32.33
N SER A 225 -18.72 -4.66 32.32
CA SER A 225 -19.65 -3.62 31.89
C SER A 225 -19.86 -2.50 32.91
N ASP A 226 -19.35 -2.64 34.12
CA ASP A 226 -19.49 -1.67 35.20
C ASP A 226 -18.21 -0.83 35.29
N ALA A 227 -18.31 0.40 35.79
CA ALA A 227 -17.17 1.30 35.89
C ALA A 227 -16.80 1.57 37.36
N VAL A 228 -15.47 1.56 37.63
CA VAL A 228 -14.89 1.86 38.94
C VAL A 228 -13.98 3.08 38.82
N PHE A 229 -14.14 4.02 39.74
CA PHE A 229 -13.49 5.31 39.71
C PHE A 229 -12.75 5.57 41.03
N ARG A 230 -11.65 6.33 40.90
CA ARG A 230 -11.06 7.04 42.03
C ARG A 230 -11.33 8.52 41.83
N ILE A 231 -12.09 9.11 42.75
CA ILE A 231 -12.54 10.50 42.66
C ILE A 231 -11.46 11.45 43.19
N GLY A 232 -10.78 11.04 44.26
CA GLY A 232 -9.65 11.77 44.83
C GLY A 232 -9.27 11.21 46.21
N GLY A 233 -8.02 11.39 46.63
CA GLY A 233 -7.59 10.92 47.95
C GLY A 233 -7.92 9.44 48.21
N ASP A 234 -8.81 9.22 49.16
CA ASP A 234 -9.36 7.93 49.61
C ASP A 234 -10.83 7.70 49.19
N GLU A 235 -11.34 8.51 48.27
CA GLU A 235 -12.71 8.42 47.73
C GLU A 235 -12.77 7.63 46.44
N PHE A 236 -13.72 6.70 46.35
CA PHE A 236 -13.97 5.86 45.18
C PHE A 236 -15.46 5.93 44.81
N ALA A 237 -15.76 5.63 43.54
CA ALA A 237 -17.12 5.47 43.07
C ALA A 237 -17.26 4.25 42.15
N LEU A 238 -18.45 3.67 42.09
CA LEU A 238 -18.80 2.63 41.13
C LEU A 238 -20.11 3.00 40.45
N ILE A 239 -20.14 2.83 39.14
CA ILE A 239 -21.38 2.92 38.35
C ILE A 239 -21.67 1.50 37.87
N VAL A 240 -22.79 0.95 38.32
CA VAL A 240 -23.29 -0.36 37.90
C VAL A 240 -24.47 -0.14 36.96
N ASN A 241 -24.33 -0.55 35.71
CA ASN A 241 -25.32 -0.34 34.68
C ASN A 241 -26.46 -1.37 34.77
N GLY A 242 -27.68 -0.92 34.47
CA GLY A 242 -28.88 -1.74 34.34
C GLY A 242 -29.94 -1.47 35.42
N ALA A 243 -31.09 -2.10 35.21
CA ALA A 243 -32.21 -2.01 36.17
C ALA A 243 -31.92 -2.83 37.42
N VAL A 244 -32.20 -2.27 38.58
CA VAL A 244 -31.99 -2.91 39.89
C VAL A 244 -33.28 -3.39 40.48
N THR A 245 -33.18 -4.51 41.20
CA THR A 245 -34.28 -5.06 42.04
C THR A 245 -34.19 -4.52 43.45
N GLU A 246 -35.34 -4.57 44.16
CA GLU A 246 -35.39 -4.25 45.57
C GLU A 246 -34.37 -5.05 46.37
N GLY A 247 -33.62 -4.40 47.23
CA GLY A 247 -32.57 -5.01 48.05
C GLY A 247 -31.17 -5.14 47.33
N PHE A 248 -31.07 -4.87 46.05
CA PHE A 248 -29.78 -4.95 45.30
C PHE A 248 -28.72 -4.01 45.92
N CYS A 249 -29.06 -2.77 46.17
CA CYS A 249 -28.15 -1.78 46.74
C CYS A 249 -27.59 -2.24 48.09
N LYS A 250 -28.45 -2.70 49.00
CA LYS A 250 -28.04 -3.17 50.32
C LYS A 250 -27.09 -4.38 50.23
N SER A 251 -27.46 -5.38 49.44
CA SER A 251 -26.63 -6.56 49.25
C SER A 251 -25.26 -6.22 48.62
N ARG A 252 -25.24 -5.29 47.65
CA ARG A 252 -24.01 -4.87 46.99
C ARG A 252 -23.09 -4.07 47.93
N VAL A 253 -23.65 -3.15 48.73
CA VAL A 253 -22.93 -2.36 49.74
C VAL A 253 -22.23 -3.34 50.75
N GLU A 254 -22.98 -4.31 51.26
CA GLU A 254 -22.40 -5.28 52.20
C GLU A 254 -21.27 -6.11 51.56
N LYS A 255 -21.45 -6.53 50.32
CA LYS A 255 -20.39 -7.25 49.55
C LYS A 255 -19.14 -6.40 49.36
N ILE A 256 -19.27 -5.13 48.98
CA ILE A 256 -18.17 -4.20 48.84
C ILE A 256 -17.45 -3.98 50.16
N LYS A 257 -18.21 -3.70 51.24
CA LYS A 257 -17.64 -3.52 52.57
C LYS A 257 -16.89 -4.76 53.08
N ALA A 258 -17.44 -5.93 52.85
CA ALA A 258 -16.78 -7.19 53.21
C ALA A 258 -15.44 -7.36 52.47
N ALA A 259 -15.43 -7.11 51.14
CA ALA A 259 -14.21 -7.22 50.34
C ALA A 259 -13.13 -6.22 50.78
N ILE A 260 -13.50 -4.96 51.08
CA ILE A 260 -12.54 -3.94 51.52
C ILE A 260 -12.02 -4.24 52.93
N ARG A 261 -12.83 -4.84 53.82
CA ARG A 261 -12.45 -5.14 55.20
C ARG A 261 -11.43 -6.27 55.32
N GLU A 262 -11.27 -7.14 54.33
CA GLU A 262 -10.24 -8.19 54.35
C GLU A 262 -8.84 -7.59 54.55
N PRO A 263 -7.97 -8.20 55.37
CA PRO A 263 -6.63 -7.69 55.64
C PRO A 263 -5.81 -7.50 54.34
N TYR A 264 -4.97 -6.47 54.31
CA TYR A 264 -4.03 -6.17 53.24
C TYR A 264 -2.62 -6.49 53.71
N ARG A 265 -1.93 -7.34 52.96
CA ARG A 265 -0.51 -7.66 53.21
C ARG A 265 0.34 -6.77 52.32
N LEU A 266 0.85 -5.66 52.87
CA LEU A 266 1.62 -4.63 52.18
C LEU A 266 3.07 -4.70 52.65
N LYS A 267 4.01 -5.01 51.77
CA LYS A 267 5.46 -5.12 52.08
C LYS A 267 5.76 -5.62 53.50
N ASP A 268 5.89 -4.71 54.47
CA ASP A 268 6.30 -4.95 55.85
C ASP A 268 5.16 -4.70 56.85
N ALA A 269 3.90 -4.54 56.37
CA ALA A 269 2.74 -4.22 57.21
C ALA A 269 1.50 -5.04 56.85
N GLU A 270 0.79 -5.50 57.85
CA GLU A 270 -0.58 -5.98 57.67
C GLU A 270 -1.53 -4.84 58.09
N VAL A 271 -2.33 -4.37 57.14
CA VAL A 271 -3.23 -3.25 57.37
C VAL A 271 -4.67 -3.71 57.14
N GLN A 272 -5.57 -3.25 58.00
CA GLN A 272 -7.00 -3.47 57.82
C GLN A 272 -7.73 -2.14 57.85
N VAL A 273 -8.52 -1.87 56.84
CA VAL A 273 -9.34 -0.64 56.72
C VAL A 273 -10.80 -1.03 56.50
N GLY A 274 -11.70 -0.12 56.89
CA GLY A 274 -13.10 -0.19 56.51
C GLY A 274 -13.41 0.73 55.36
N THR A 275 -14.65 0.72 54.92
CA THR A 275 -15.18 1.72 54.00
C THR A 275 -16.60 2.09 54.38
N SER A 276 -16.89 3.36 54.33
CA SER A 276 -18.24 3.90 54.37
C SER A 276 -18.78 3.98 52.96
N CYS A 277 -20.03 3.55 52.73
CA CYS A 277 -20.58 3.42 51.39
C CYS A 277 -22.03 3.88 51.36
N GLY A 278 -22.35 4.79 50.41
CA GLY A 278 -23.71 5.19 50.06
C GLY A 278 -24.06 4.78 48.63
N CYS A 279 -25.32 4.56 48.37
CA CYS A 279 -25.79 4.28 47.01
C CYS A 279 -27.04 5.06 46.65
N ALA A 280 -27.19 5.41 45.35
CA ALA A 280 -28.38 6.01 44.79
C ALA A 280 -28.69 5.44 43.40
N VAL A 281 -29.95 5.35 43.05
CA VAL A 281 -30.45 4.67 41.87
C VAL A 281 -31.05 5.68 40.87
N TYR A 282 -30.50 5.75 39.68
CA TYR A 282 -31.05 6.53 38.60
C TYR A 282 -31.94 5.65 37.70
N PRO A 283 -33.16 6.08 37.31
CA PRO A 283 -33.84 7.31 37.70
C PRO A 283 -34.78 7.18 38.95
N CYS A 284 -34.69 6.07 39.72
CA CYS A 284 -35.64 5.77 40.77
C CYS A 284 -35.59 6.76 41.95
N ASP A 285 -34.37 7.10 42.41
CA ASP A 285 -34.20 8.06 43.52
C ASP A 285 -34.29 9.51 43.03
N SER A 286 -33.90 9.82 41.81
CA SER A 286 -34.02 11.09 41.13
C SER A 286 -33.79 10.93 39.63
N ASP A 287 -34.43 11.76 38.82
CA ASP A 287 -34.22 11.90 37.36
C ASP A 287 -33.13 12.94 36.99
N ASP A 288 -32.56 13.61 38.00
CA ASP A 288 -31.38 14.47 37.92
C ASP A 288 -30.14 13.75 38.42
N VAL A 289 -29.17 13.55 37.55
CA VAL A 289 -27.92 12.86 37.84
C VAL A 289 -27.09 13.58 38.91
N ARG A 290 -27.19 14.93 39.00
CA ARG A 290 -26.53 15.70 40.05
C ARG A 290 -27.12 15.39 41.41
N ALA A 291 -28.45 15.28 41.48
CA ALA A 291 -29.13 14.88 42.71
C ALA A 291 -28.76 13.44 43.11
N ILE A 292 -28.60 12.52 42.15
CA ILE A 292 -28.11 11.15 42.40
C ILE A 292 -26.73 11.16 43.05
N ARG A 293 -25.78 11.99 42.54
CA ARG A 293 -24.42 12.12 43.11
C ARG A 293 -24.48 12.61 44.54
N ILE A 294 -25.24 13.71 44.78
CA ILE A 294 -25.39 14.29 46.13
C ILE A 294 -26.04 13.29 47.09
N LEU A 295 -27.02 12.54 46.65
CA LEU A 295 -27.74 11.59 47.49
C LEU A 295 -26.82 10.38 47.86
N ALA A 296 -26.02 9.87 46.91
CA ALA A 296 -25.07 8.80 47.17
C ALA A 296 -24.00 9.25 48.20
N ASP A 297 -23.44 10.45 48.02
CA ASP A 297 -22.47 11.05 48.94
C ASP A 297 -23.08 11.26 50.34
N HIS A 298 -24.27 11.83 50.43
CA HIS A 298 -24.96 12.02 51.70
C HIS A 298 -25.20 10.70 52.43
N ARG A 299 -25.66 9.65 51.72
CA ARG A 299 -25.84 8.29 52.29
C ARG A 299 -24.53 7.66 52.77
N MET A 300 -23.43 7.91 52.05
CA MET A 300 -22.09 7.52 52.47
C MET A 300 -21.65 8.20 53.77
N TYR A 301 -21.88 9.51 53.84
CA TYR A 301 -21.59 10.30 55.04
C TYR A 301 -22.39 9.84 56.27
N GLU A 302 -23.71 9.55 56.12
CA GLU A 302 -24.53 8.94 57.19
C GLU A 302 -23.96 7.60 57.65
N ASP A 303 -23.52 6.74 56.75
CA ASP A 303 -22.89 5.46 57.06
C ASP A 303 -21.56 5.65 57.79
N LYS A 304 -20.75 6.64 57.42
CA LYS A 304 -19.51 7.03 58.12
C LYS A 304 -19.79 7.47 59.57
N GLN A 305 -20.83 8.24 59.79
CA GLN A 305 -21.22 8.65 61.16
C GLN A 305 -21.67 7.47 62.05
N ARG A 306 -22.41 6.50 61.48
CA ARG A 306 -22.84 5.31 62.18
C ARG A 306 -21.65 4.44 62.57
N THR A 307 -20.72 4.26 61.64
CA THR A 307 -19.50 3.44 61.85
C THR A 307 -18.55 4.09 62.84
N GLY A 308 -18.40 5.41 62.83
CA GLY A 308 -17.61 6.20 63.80
C GLY A 308 -18.16 6.18 65.24
N ARG A 309 -19.48 6.18 65.39
CA ARG A 309 -20.14 6.15 66.75
C ARG A 309 -20.13 4.75 67.40
N SER A 310 -20.05 3.69 66.61
CA SER A 310 -20.04 2.32 67.16
C SER A 310 -18.65 1.83 67.63
N ARG A 311 -17.60 2.63 67.51
CA ARG A 311 -16.22 2.31 67.86
C ARG A 311 -15.57 3.31 68.85
N GLY A 312 -16.41 4.16 69.52
CA GLY A 312 -16.02 5.06 70.61
C GLY A 312 -16.12 4.44 71.98
#